data_4c88731b7fb19903708d3cc3cd978eb7
#
_entry.id   4c88731b7fb19903708d3cc3cd978eb7
#
_cell.length_a   1.000
_cell.length_b   1.000
_cell.length_c   1.000
_cell.angle_alpha   90.00
_cell.angle_beta   90.00
_cell.angle_gamma   90.00
#
_symmetry.space_group_name_H-M   'P 1'
#
loop_
_entity.id
_entity.type
_entity.pdbx_description
1 polymer ?
#
loop_
_entity_poly.entity_id
_entity_poly.type
_entity_poly.pdbx_seq_one_letter_code
_entity_poly.pdbx_strand_id
1 'polypeptide(L)'
;MVIKMGEPVSSHDMVACHAETMRPDPNAPVVVAVDSFKGSLSSGKACRAVRRGFSAADPDREVITIPVADGGEGTVEAVLAAGCHAVTVKCHGATGDLAEVDYAMRDRHAVIEMATCCG
;
A
#
# COMPACT_ATOMS: atom_id res chain seq x y z
N MET A 1 -9.46 -6.50 -1.28
CA MET A 1 -10.48 -6.77 -2.34
C MET A 1 -11.30 -7.96 -1.89
N VAL A 2 -12.54 -7.73 -1.47
CA VAL A 2 -13.45 -8.83 -1.08
C VAL A 2 -14.22 -9.24 -2.34
N ILE A 3 -13.88 -10.40 -2.88
CA ILE A 3 -14.63 -11.00 -4.00
C ILE A 3 -15.79 -11.80 -3.39
N LYS A 4 -17.00 -11.34 -3.57
CA LYS A 4 -18.20 -12.10 -3.27
C LYS A 4 -18.38 -13.15 -4.37
N MET A 5 -18.11 -14.40 -4.05
CA MET A 5 -18.37 -15.54 -4.95
C MET A 5 -19.90 -15.72 -5.04
N GLY A 6 -20.47 -15.28 -6.12
CA GLY A 6 -21.85 -15.53 -6.50
C GLY A 6 -21.88 -15.84 -7.98
N GLU A 7 -22.42 -17.00 -8.33
CA GLU A 7 -22.80 -17.58 -9.63
C GLU A 7 -21.82 -17.42 -10.83
N PRO A 8 -21.66 -18.43 -11.65
CA PRO A 8 -20.73 -18.38 -12.78
C PRO A 8 -21.22 -17.36 -13.81
N VAL A 9 -20.41 -16.30 -13.98
CA VAL A 9 -20.66 -15.28 -15.00
C VAL A 9 -20.45 -15.90 -16.37
N SER A 10 -21.46 -15.82 -17.23
CA SER A 10 -21.41 -16.30 -18.61
C SER A 10 -20.29 -15.59 -19.38
N SER A 11 -19.60 -16.31 -20.25
CA SER A 11 -18.53 -15.77 -21.09
C SER A 11 -18.96 -14.59 -22.00
N HIS A 12 -20.27 -14.37 -22.15
CA HIS A 12 -20.83 -13.21 -22.88
C HIS A 12 -20.91 -11.95 -22.03
N ASP A 13 -20.94 -12.07 -20.67
CA ASP A 13 -21.00 -10.91 -19.77
C ASP A 13 -19.62 -10.28 -19.51
N MET A 14 -18.56 -10.97 -19.86
CA MET A 14 -17.18 -10.45 -19.69
C MET A 14 -16.78 -9.40 -20.73
N VAL A 15 -17.54 -9.20 -21.79
CA VAL A 15 -17.20 -8.24 -22.87
C VAL A 15 -17.98 -6.94 -22.80
N ALA A 16 -18.99 -6.88 -21.94
CA ALA A 16 -19.76 -5.66 -21.69
C ALA A 16 -19.29 -4.92 -20.44
N CYS A 17 -18.00 -4.71 -20.26
CA CYS A 17 -17.57 -3.49 -19.61
C CYS A 17 -17.92 -2.34 -20.57
N HIS A 18 -19.19 -2.02 -20.61
CA HIS A 18 -19.64 -0.78 -21.18
C HIS A 18 -18.87 0.31 -20.43
N ALA A 19 -17.96 0.95 -21.13
CA ALA A 19 -17.54 2.29 -20.81
C ALA A 19 -18.74 3.23 -21.01
N GLU A 20 -19.84 2.97 -20.32
CA GLU A 20 -20.72 4.03 -19.92
C GLU A 20 -19.81 4.97 -19.14
N THR A 21 -19.54 6.07 -19.77
CA THR A 21 -18.79 7.21 -19.23
C THR A 21 -19.27 7.45 -17.81
N MET A 22 -18.66 6.74 -16.85
CA MET A 22 -18.72 7.13 -15.44
C MET A 22 -18.01 8.47 -15.42
N ARG A 23 -18.79 9.54 -15.59
CA ARG A 23 -18.27 10.87 -15.26
C ARG A 23 -17.95 10.80 -13.78
N PRO A 24 -16.68 10.88 -13.41
CA PRO A 24 -16.34 10.84 -12.02
C PRO A 24 -17.13 11.95 -11.31
N ASP A 25 -17.75 11.62 -10.19
CA ASP A 25 -18.40 12.62 -9.35
C ASP A 25 -17.34 13.70 -9.06
N PRO A 26 -17.61 14.96 -9.45
CA PRO A 26 -16.66 16.06 -9.21
C PRO A 26 -16.34 16.25 -7.73
N ASN A 27 -17.18 15.73 -6.81
CA ASN A 27 -16.99 15.83 -5.37
C ASN A 27 -16.42 14.54 -4.76
N ALA A 28 -16.22 13.49 -5.54
CA ALA A 28 -15.66 12.26 -5.01
C ALA A 28 -14.23 12.47 -4.50
N PRO A 29 -13.84 11.84 -3.37
CA PRO A 29 -12.49 11.93 -2.86
C PRO A 29 -11.48 11.34 -3.86
N VAL A 30 -10.29 11.93 -3.89
CA VAL A 30 -9.16 11.36 -4.63
C VAL A 30 -8.48 10.32 -3.76
N VAL A 31 -8.39 9.08 -4.24
CA VAL A 31 -7.64 8.03 -3.56
C VAL A 31 -6.25 7.92 -4.18
N VAL A 32 -5.23 8.09 -3.33
CA VAL A 32 -3.81 7.98 -3.71
C VAL A 32 -3.26 6.70 -3.11
N ALA A 33 -3.13 5.66 -3.93
CA ALA A 33 -2.56 4.36 -3.55
C ALA A 33 -1.28 4.15 -4.36
N VAL A 34 -0.13 4.37 -3.73
CA VAL A 34 1.18 4.36 -4.41
C VAL A 34 2.15 3.47 -3.65
N ASP A 35 2.86 2.64 -4.38
CA ASP A 35 3.97 1.83 -3.86
C ASP A 35 5.25 2.67 -3.75
N SER A 36 6.29 2.09 -3.16
CA SER A 36 7.61 2.72 -3.04
C SER A 36 8.29 2.87 -4.41
N PHE A 37 9.11 3.91 -4.53
CA PHE A 37 10.05 4.04 -5.64
C PHE A 37 11.40 3.53 -5.16
N LYS A 38 11.72 2.30 -5.54
CA LYS A 38 12.91 1.57 -5.07
C LYS A 38 14.16 2.45 -5.03
N GLY A 39 14.80 2.50 -3.86
CA GLY A 39 16.03 3.26 -3.65
C GLY A 39 15.87 4.79 -3.62
N SER A 40 14.65 5.36 -3.73
CA SER A 40 14.47 6.82 -3.75
C SER A 40 13.38 7.36 -2.82
N LEU A 41 12.20 6.76 -2.82
CA LEU A 41 11.04 7.32 -2.10
C LEU A 41 10.16 6.22 -1.53
N SER A 42 9.94 6.22 -0.22
CA SER A 42 8.99 5.28 0.38
C SER A 42 7.55 5.60 -0.02
N SER A 43 6.67 4.59 0.02
CA SER A 43 5.26 4.72 -0.37
C SER A 43 4.55 5.83 0.42
N GLY A 44 4.83 5.96 1.72
CA GLY A 44 4.29 7.03 2.56
C GLY A 44 4.75 8.43 2.14
N LYS A 45 6.03 8.59 1.74
CA LYS A 45 6.54 9.86 1.23
C LYS A 45 5.95 10.19 -0.14
N ALA A 46 5.80 9.19 -1.02
CA ALA A 46 5.17 9.33 -2.32
C ALA A 46 3.71 9.78 -2.18
N CYS A 47 2.92 9.11 -1.35
CA CYS A 47 1.55 9.49 -1.04
C CYS A 47 1.45 10.94 -0.55
N ARG A 48 2.32 11.36 0.38
CA ARG A 48 2.34 12.74 0.88
C ARG A 48 2.68 13.77 -0.20
N ALA A 49 3.61 13.45 -1.10
CA ALA A 49 3.97 14.33 -2.20
C ALA A 49 2.79 14.54 -3.17
N VAL A 50 2.13 13.45 -3.56
CA VAL A 50 0.94 13.51 -4.43
C VAL A 50 -0.20 14.26 -3.76
N ARG A 51 -0.49 13.97 -2.48
CA ARG A 51 -1.51 14.69 -1.70
C ARG A 51 -1.26 16.20 -1.70
N ARG A 52 -0.02 16.64 -1.47
CA ARG A 52 0.33 18.07 -1.49
C ARG A 52 0.05 18.71 -2.85
N GLY A 53 0.36 18.01 -3.94
CA GLY A 53 0.09 18.48 -5.29
C GLY A 53 -1.41 18.65 -5.54
N PHE A 54 -2.22 17.65 -5.17
CA PHE A 54 -3.68 17.75 -5.28
C PHE A 54 -4.26 18.88 -4.42
N SER A 55 -3.86 18.96 -3.15
CA SER A 55 -4.36 20.00 -2.25
C SER A 55 -3.95 21.42 -2.68
N ALA A 56 -2.87 21.58 -3.44
CA ALA A 56 -2.50 22.86 -4.01
C ALA A 56 -3.35 23.25 -5.23
N ALA A 57 -3.78 22.25 -6.01
CA ALA A 57 -4.60 22.44 -7.21
C ALA A 57 -6.10 22.56 -6.89
N ASP A 58 -6.58 21.79 -5.92
CA ASP A 58 -7.99 21.73 -5.48
C ASP A 58 -8.02 21.61 -3.95
N PRO A 59 -7.99 22.74 -3.21
CA PRO A 59 -7.90 22.73 -1.75
C PRO A 59 -9.12 22.12 -1.05
N ASP A 60 -10.28 22.15 -1.69
CA ASP A 60 -11.53 21.65 -1.13
C ASP A 60 -11.74 20.16 -1.39
N ARG A 61 -10.89 19.56 -2.22
CA ARG A 61 -10.97 18.13 -2.55
C ARG A 61 -10.39 17.28 -1.44
N GLU A 62 -11.19 16.34 -0.95
CA GLU A 62 -10.69 15.32 -0.05
C GLU A 62 -9.66 14.41 -0.75
N VAL A 63 -8.50 14.20 -0.12
CA VAL A 63 -7.46 13.30 -0.63
C VAL A 63 -7.16 12.23 0.42
N ILE A 64 -7.53 11.00 0.11
CA ILE A 64 -7.28 9.81 0.93
C ILE A 64 -5.97 9.17 0.47
N THR A 65 -5.01 9.01 1.38
CA THR A 65 -3.72 8.38 1.07
C THR A 65 -3.64 6.97 1.65
N ILE A 66 -3.30 6.01 0.81
CA ILE A 66 -3.16 4.59 1.16
C ILE A 66 -1.77 4.14 0.71
N PRO A 67 -0.74 4.17 1.59
CA PRO A 67 0.53 3.55 1.27
C PRO A 67 0.32 2.06 0.97
N VAL A 68 0.80 1.60 -0.17
CA VAL A 68 0.71 0.19 -0.57
C VAL A 68 2.10 -0.41 -0.65
N ALA A 69 2.18 -1.73 -0.57
CA ALA A 69 3.40 -2.51 -0.74
C ALA A 69 3.05 -3.87 -1.34
N ASP A 70 3.98 -4.45 -2.08
CA ASP A 70 3.84 -5.72 -2.79
C ASP A 70 4.41 -6.94 -2.04
N GLY A 71 4.89 -6.73 -0.81
CA GLY A 71 5.57 -7.72 0.01
C GLY A 71 7.11 -7.57 0.00
N GLY A 72 7.64 -6.68 -0.83
CA GLY A 72 9.07 -6.31 -0.87
C GLY A 72 9.44 -5.20 0.11
N GLU A 73 10.52 -4.48 -0.24
CA GLU A 73 11.05 -3.36 0.55
C GLU A 73 9.99 -2.30 0.85
N GLY A 74 9.84 -1.95 2.14
CA GLY A 74 8.89 -0.95 2.62
C GLY A 74 7.52 -1.50 3.04
N THR A 75 7.32 -2.82 2.98
CA THR A 75 6.08 -3.47 3.44
C THR A 75 5.84 -3.23 4.92
N VAL A 76 6.88 -3.40 5.77
CA VAL A 76 6.78 -3.15 7.21
C VAL A 76 6.46 -1.67 7.47
N GLU A 77 7.12 -0.72 6.78
CA GLU A 77 6.81 0.71 6.90
C GLU A 77 5.34 1.01 6.55
N ALA A 78 4.82 0.41 5.48
CA ALA A 78 3.44 0.62 5.05
C ALA A 78 2.42 0.13 6.09
N VAL A 79 2.62 -1.06 6.68
CA VAL A 79 1.69 -1.60 7.69
C VAL A 79 1.83 -0.90 9.05
N LEU A 80 3.01 -0.40 9.41
CA LEU A 80 3.19 0.44 10.58
C LEU A 80 2.41 1.75 10.44
N ALA A 81 2.44 2.36 9.25
CA ALA A 81 1.62 3.54 8.95
C ALA A 81 0.11 3.25 9.02
N ALA A 82 -0.30 2.00 8.81
CA ALA A 82 -1.69 1.53 8.95
C ALA A 82 -2.09 1.16 10.39
N GLY A 83 -1.22 1.41 11.38
CA GLY A 83 -1.52 1.25 12.81
C GLY A 83 -1.05 -0.07 13.44
N CYS A 84 -0.14 -0.79 12.78
CA CYS A 84 0.63 -1.84 13.44
C CYS A 84 1.72 -1.22 14.35
N HIS A 85 2.27 -2.00 15.28
CA HIS A 85 3.42 -1.59 16.10
C HIS A 85 4.68 -2.36 15.68
N ALA A 86 5.84 -1.70 15.78
CA ALA A 86 7.12 -2.31 15.48
C ALA A 86 7.60 -3.19 16.63
N VAL A 87 8.22 -4.31 16.28
CA VAL A 87 8.96 -5.17 17.21
C VAL A 87 10.34 -5.39 16.63
N THR A 88 11.38 -4.94 17.36
CA THR A 88 12.77 -5.11 16.95
C THR A 88 13.32 -6.44 17.44
N VAL A 89 13.97 -7.17 16.58
CA VAL A 89 14.65 -8.44 16.91
C VAL A 89 16.06 -8.48 16.33
N LYS A 90 16.90 -9.29 16.95
CA LYS A 90 18.22 -9.60 16.41
C LYS A 90 18.14 -10.88 15.61
N CYS A 91 18.61 -10.84 14.38
CA CYS A 91 18.72 -12.01 13.50
C CYS A 91 20.04 -12.00 12.75
N HIS A 92 20.36 -13.11 12.09
CA HIS A 92 21.50 -13.15 11.16
C HIS A 92 21.01 -12.73 9.78
N GLY A 93 21.71 -11.77 9.17
CA GLY A 93 21.50 -11.36 7.79
C GLY A 93 22.04 -12.39 6.78
N ALA A 94 21.92 -12.06 5.49
CA ALA A 94 22.35 -12.93 4.39
C ALA A 94 23.85 -13.28 4.44
N THR A 95 24.67 -12.42 4.98
CA THR A 95 26.13 -12.60 5.15
C THR A 95 26.53 -13.31 6.46
N GLY A 96 25.55 -13.63 7.30
CA GLY A 96 25.77 -14.24 8.62
C GLY A 96 26.05 -13.24 9.74
N ASP A 97 26.12 -11.96 9.45
CA ASP A 97 26.30 -10.90 10.44
C ASP A 97 25.03 -10.68 11.25
N LEU A 98 25.19 -10.30 12.53
CA LEU A 98 24.06 -9.92 13.36
C LEU A 98 23.50 -8.57 12.92
N ALA A 99 22.20 -8.53 12.67
CA ALA A 99 21.44 -7.33 12.35
C ALA A 99 20.26 -7.16 13.29
N GLU A 100 19.89 -5.93 13.57
CA GLU A 100 18.62 -5.60 14.22
C GLU A 100 17.61 -5.26 13.13
N VAL A 101 16.47 -5.95 13.12
CA VAL A 101 15.42 -5.75 12.15
C VAL A 101 14.07 -5.58 12.84
N ASP A 102 13.23 -4.78 12.22
CA ASP A 102 11.87 -4.58 12.67
C ASP A 102 10.91 -5.45 11.89
N TYR A 103 9.94 -6.03 12.58
CA TYR A 103 8.72 -6.54 11.97
C TYR A 103 7.51 -5.87 12.60
N ALA A 104 6.39 -5.88 11.88
CA ALA A 104 5.16 -5.26 12.36
C ALA A 104 4.24 -6.27 13.02
N MET A 105 3.60 -5.88 14.12
CA MET A 105 2.62 -6.68 14.84
C MET A 105 1.30 -5.95 15.00
N ARG A 106 0.21 -6.70 14.85
CA ARG A 106 -1.13 -6.27 15.24
C ARG A 106 -1.93 -7.47 15.73
N ASP A 107 -2.37 -7.43 16.97
CA ASP A 107 -3.07 -8.53 17.64
C ASP A 107 -2.25 -9.84 17.57
N ARG A 108 -2.72 -10.81 16.81
CA ARG A 108 -2.06 -12.11 16.60
C ARG A 108 -1.39 -12.25 15.23
N HIS A 109 -1.29 -11.14 14.48
CA HIS A 109 -0.70 -11.13 13.15
C HIS A 109 0.65 -10.45 13.17
N ALA A 110 1.63 -11.09 12.56
CA ALA A 110 2.95 -10.54 12.32
C ALA A 110 3.17 -10.36 10.82
N VAL A 111 3.72 -9.22 10.43
CA VAL A 111 4.18 -8.96 9.06
C VAL A 111 5.69 -8.84 9.10
N ILE A 112 6.35 -9.76 8.44
CA ILE A 112 7.80 -9.85 8.36
C ILE A 112 8.21 -9.56 6.92
N GLU A 113 9.13 -8.62 6.77
CA GLU A 113 9.70 -8.26 5.49
C GLU A 113 11.06 -8.96 5.34
N MET A 114 11.13 -9.91 4.42
CA MET A 114 12.34 -10.70 4.21
C MET A 114 13.49 -9.85 3.64
N ALA A 115 13.17 -8.81 2.87
CA ALA A 115 14.16 -7.92 2.28
C ALA A 115 15.04 -7.19 3.32
N THR A 116 14.53 -6.95 4.53
CA THR A 116 15.30 -6.31 5.62
C THR A 116 16.35 -7.23 6.24
N CYS A 117 16.19 -8.55 6.12
CA CYS A 117 17.15 -9.54 6.65
C CYS A 117 18.06 -10.12 5.57
N CYS A 118 17.53 -10.28 4.35
CA CYS A 118 18.15 -11.08 3.29
C CYS A 118 18.45 -10.28 2.02
N GLY A 119 18.25 -8.96 2.05
CA GLY A 119 18.50 -8.04 0.92
C GLY A 119 19.85 -7.31 1.01
#